data_4229d2e1e14f3b4d83bc74a6516d01fb
#
_entry.id   4229d2e1e14f3b4d83bc74a6516d01fb
#
_cell.length_a   1.000
_cell.length_b   1.000
_cell.length_c   1.000
_cell.angle_alpha   90.00
_cell.angle_beta   90.00
_cell.angle_gamma   90.00
#
_symmetry.space_group_name_H-M   'P 1'
#
loop_
_entity.id
_entity.type
_entity.pdbx_description
1 polymer ?
#
loop_
_entity_poly.entity_id
_entity_poly.type
_entity_poly.pdbx_seq_one_letter_code
_entity_poly.pdbx_strand_id
1 'polypeptide(L)'
;QILKKIRFTDANRMVILGDLVAKGPDSMGLLCFVMEHKNILALRGNHEQRLLQYFGTDRAAGIPDSTMRSWVAGDGAGIIRQMNMLSETGRRKVLEFIETMPLWAVMEIRGRKYVLVHGAPDDEMKKELLAVQKDPGGKRKTADYDVLINRYESPDADNRLPAGMTAVVGH
;
A
#
# COMPACT_ATOMS: atom_id res chain seq x y z
N GLN A 1 -12.14 -13.29 -10.59
CA GLN A 1 -12.02 -13.58 -12.03
C GLN A 1 -10.56 -13.48 -12.52
N ILE A 2 -9.77 -12.46 -12.10
CA ILE A 2 -8.40 -12.27 -12.59
C ILE A 2 -7.48 -13.43 -12.21
N LEU A 3 -7.55 -13.93 -10.97
CA LEU A 3 -6.74 -15.05 -10.49
C LEU A 3 -6.94 -16.32 -11.30
N LYS A 4 -8.19 -16.59 -11.73
CA LYS A 4 -8.48 -17.70 -12.64
C LYS A 4 -7.85 -17.51 -14.02
N LYS A 5 -7.90 -16.27 -14.57
CA LYS A 5 -7.32 -15.95 -15.87
C LYS A 5 -5.81 -16.14 -15.90
N ILE A 6 -5.11 -15.73 -14.84
CA ILE A 6 -3.64 -15.87 -14.74
C ILE A 6 -3.21 -17.23 -14.17
N ARG A 7 -4.16 -18.12 -13.88
CA ARG A 7 -3.91 -19.43 -13.26
C ARG A 7 -3.06 -19.32 -11.98
N PHE A 8 -3.43 -18.36 -11.12
CA PHE A 8 -2.73 -18.13 -9.86
C PHE A 8 -2.83 -19.36 -8.96
N THR A 9 -1.68 -19.79 -8.43
CA THR A 9 -1.53 -20.93 -7.51
C THR A 9 -0.56 -20.55 -6.39
N ASP A 10 -0.41 -21.41 -5.40
CA ASP A 10 0.55 -21.20 -4.29
C ASP A 10 2.01 -21.15 -4.75
N ALA A 11 2.33 -21.66 -5.93
CA ALA A 11 3.66 -21.56 -6.53
C ALA A 11 3.96 -20.16 -7.11
N ASN A 12 2.95 -19.34 -7.33
CA ASN A 12 3.10 -17.99 -7.83
C ASN A 12 3.28 -16.99 -6.67
N ARG A 13 3.95 -15.89 -6.94
CA ARG A 13 3.97 -14.72 -6.05
C ARG A 13 3.22 -13.58 -6.72
N MET A 14 2.42 -12.85 -5.93
CA MET A 14 1.68 -11.67 -6.38
C MET A 14 2.06 -10.49 -5.51
N VAL A 15 2.18 -9.32 -6.13
CA VAL A 15 2.25 -8.05 -5.40
C VAL A 15 1.05 -7.21 -5.79
N ILE A 16 0.31 -6.72 -4.80
CA ILE A 16 -0.78 -5.77 -4.97
C ILE A 16 -0.26 -4.40 -4.54
N LEU A 17 -0.37 -3.43 -5.42
CA LEU A 17 0.23 -2.11 -5.24
C LEU A 17 -0.66 -1.14 -4.44
N GLY A 18 -1.39 -1.62 -3.43
CA GLY A 18 -2.25 -0.82 -2.58
C GLY A 18 -3.69 -0.70 -3.08
N ASP A 19 -4.50 0.09 -2.35
CA ASP A 19 -5.91 0.36 -2.62
C ASP A 19 -6.80 -0.91 -2.67
N LEU A 20 -6.57 -1.83 -1.73
CA LEU A 20 -7.44 -3.01 -1.57
C LEU A 20 -8.81 -2.63 -1.04
N VAL A 21 -8.87 -1.52 -0.26
CA VAL A 21 -10.10 -1.03 0.36
C VAL A 21 -10.70 0.14 -0.42
N ALA A 22 -11.97 0.41 -0.19
CA ALA A 22 -12.74 1.55 -0.68
C ALA A 22 -13.23 1.47 -2.12
N LYS A 23 -12.53 0.83 -3.03
CA LYS A 23 -13.01 0.67 -4.42
C LYS A 23 -13.30 -0.79 -4.72
N GLY A 24 -14.49 -1.06 -5.23
CA GLY A 24 -14.92 -2.42 -5.56
C GLY A 24 -16.02 -2.93 -4.63
N PRO A 25 -16.64 -4.06 -5.00
CA PRO A 25 -17.86 -4.54 -4.35
C PRO A 25 -17.59 -5.22 -2.99
N ASP A 26 -16.37 -5.73 -2.75
CA ASP A 26 -16.07 -6.53 -1.57
C ASP A 26 -14.63 -6.29 -1.08
N SER A 27 -14.42 -5.14 -0.47
CA SER A 27 -13.13 -4.77 0.12
C SER A 27 -12.71 -5.69 1.27
N MET A 28 -13.67 -6.08 2.12
CA MET A 28 -13.39 -6.95 3.25
C MET A 28 -13.01 -8.35 2.79
N GLY A 29 -13.74 -8.92 1.83
CA GLY A 29 -13.40 -10.22 1.25
C GLY A 29 -12.01 -10.22 0.60
N LEU A 30 -11.62 -9.13 -0.07
CA LEU A 30 -10.27 -9.00 -0.62
C LEU A 30 -9.20 -8.91 0.47
N LEU A 31 -9.43 -8.13 1.53
CA LEU A 31 -8.52 -8.08 2.68
C LEU A 31 -8.34 -9.45 3.34
N CYS A 32 -9.43 -10.14 3.66
CA CYS A 32 -9.38 -11.49 4.23
C CYS A 32 -8.59 -12.45 3.32
N PHE A 33 -8.87 -12.40 2.02
CA PHE A 33 -8.15 -13.21 1.04
C PHE A 33 -6.64 -12.96 1.09
N VAL A 34 -6.21 -11.69 1.12
CA VAL A 34 -4.78 -11.33 1.18
C VAL A 34 -4.16 -11.75 2.52
N MET A 35 -4.89 -11.59 3.63
CA MET A 35 -4.43 -12.01 4.97
C MET A 35 -4.18 -13.53 5.05
N GLU A 36 -4.93 -14.33 4.31
CA GLU A 36 -4.83 -15.80 4.31
C GLU A 36 -3.75 -16.33 3.36
N HIS A 37 -3.27 -15.53 2.39
CA HIS A 37 -2.37 -15.98 1.33
C HIS A 37 -0.95 -15.42 1.51
N LYS A 38 -0.04 -16.23 2.07
CA LYS A 38 1.37 -15.84 2.33
C LYS A 38 2.19 -15.55 1.06
N ASN A 39 1.73 -15.99 -0.09
CA ASN A 39 2.36 -15.74 -1.38
C ASN A 39 1.87 -14.44 -2.05
N ILE A 40 1.04 -13.65 -1.35
CA ILE A 40 0.60 -12.32 -1.76
C ILE A 40 1.22 -11.28 -0.84
N LEU A 41 1.97 -10.34 -1.42
CA LEU A 41 2.43 -9.13 -0.76
C LEU A 41 1.49 -7.99 -1.15
N ALA A 42 0.89 -7.32 -0.19
CA ALA A 42 0.14 -6.10 -0.43
C ALA A 42 0.92 -4.89 0.09
N LEU A 43 1.06 -3.88 -0.73
CA LEU A 43 1.58 -2.58 -0.30
C LEU A 43 0.43 -1.74 0.25
N ARG A 44 0.75 -0.82 1.15
CA ARG A 44 -0.22 0.15 1.67
C ARG A 44 -0.46 1.23 0.63
N GLY A 45 -1.73 1.47 0.30
CA GLY A 45 -2.18 2.59 -0.51
C GLY A 45 -2.74 3.71 0.37
N ASN A 46 -3.14 4.80 -0.26
CA ASN A 46 -3.71 5.95 0.44
C ASN A 46 -5.10 5.64 1.06
N HIS A 47 -5.84 4.69 0.50
CA HIS A 47 -7.11 4.26 1.08
C HIS A 47 -6.93 3.44 2.36
N GLU A 48 -5.95 2.55 2.43
CA GLU A 48 -5.55 1.85 3.66
C GLU A 48 -5.09 2.84 4.72
N GLN A 49 -4.30 3.85 4.36
CA GLN A 49 -3.82 4.87 5.29
C GLN A 49 -4.97 5.70 5.87
N ARG A 50 -5.97 6.08 5.04
CA ARG A 50 -7.19 6.77 5.51
C ARG A 50 -7.99 5.91 6.47
N LEU A 51 -8.05 4.59 6.24
CA LEU A 51 -8.75 3.67 7.14
C LEU A 51 -8.08 3.61 8.52
N LEU A 52 -6.75 3.51 8.58
CA LEU A 52 -5.97 3.58 9.82
C LEU A 52 -6.22 4.90 10.57
N GLN A 53 -6.18 6.03 9.88
CA GLN A 53 -6.42 7.34 10.49
C GLN A 53 -7.87 7.45 11.01
N TYR A 54 -8.84 6.97 10.27
CA TYR A 54 -10.26 7.00 10.67
C TYR A 54 -10.50 6.25 11.99
N PHE A 55 -9.89 5.08 12.16
CA PHE A 55 -10.00 4.29 13.38
C PHE A 55 -8.98 4.68 14.46
N GLY A 56 -8.16 5.69 14.23
CA GLY A 56 -7.27 6.29 15.22
C GLY A 56 -5.99 5.51 15.53
N THR A 57 -5.62 4.53 14.69
CA THR A 57 -4.40 3.74 14.87
C THR A 57 -3.15 4.44 14.31
N ASP A 58 -3.32 5.30 13.30
CA ASP A 58 -2.23 6.12 12.76
C ASP A 58 -2.72 7.55 12.49
N ARG A 59 -2.41 8.46 13.41
CA ARG A 59 -2.72 9.90 13.30
C ARG A 59 -1.55 10.71 12.74
N ALA A 60 -0.39 10.10 12.55
CA ALA A 60 0.83 10.81 12.13
C ALA A 60 0.86 11.14 10.64
N ALA A 61 -0.03 10.56 9.85
CA ALA A 61 -0.01 10.68 8.38
C ALA A 61 -0.40 12.05 7.83
N GLY A 62 -0.85 12.99 8.67
CA GLY A 62 -1.14 14.37 8.26
C GLY A 62 -2.24 14.54 7.20
N ILE A 63 -3.17 13.57 7.07
CA ILE A 63 -4.24 13.65 6.07
C ILE A 63 -5.18 14.79 6.43
N PRO A 64 -5.42 15.77 5.51
CA PRO A 64 -6.30 16.90 5.79
C PRO A 64 -7.73 16.47 6.12
N ASP A 65 -8.37 17.14 7.08
CA ASP A 65 -9.76 16.87 7.50
C ASP A 65 -10.76 16.92 6.34
N SER A 66 -10.57 17.82 5.38
CA SER A 66 -11.41 17.92 4.18
C SER A 66 -11.32 16.65 3.33
N THR A 67 -10.12 16.11 3.17
CA THR A 67 -9.86 14.84 2.46
C THR A 67 -10.52 13.67 3.19
N MET A 68 -10.39 13.61 4.52
CA MET A 68 -11.02 12.57 5.33
C MET A 68 -12.53 12.65 5.27
N ARG A 69 -13.15 13.84 5.40
CA ARG A 69 -14.62 14.00 5.29
C ARG A 69 -15.13 13.54 3.93
N SER A 70 -14.47 13.94 2.85
CA SER A 70 -14.84 13.53 1.49
C SER A 70 -14.75 12.02 1.31
N TRP A 71 -13.68 11.42 1.81
CA TRP A 71 -13.47 9.97 1.71
C TRP A 71 -14.52 9.19 2.53
N VAL A 72 -14.81 9.60 3.75
CA VAL A 72 -15.83 8.98 4.62
C VAL A 72 -17.22 9.04 3.97
N ALA A 73 -17.56 10.16 3.33
CA ALA A 73 -18.84 10.32 2.65
C ALA A 73 -18.93 9.56 1.31
N GLY A 74 -17.79 9.27 0.68
CA GLY A 74 -17.68 8.63 -0.62
C GLY A 74 -17.07 7.24 -0.57
N ASP A 75 -15.87 7.10 -1.10
CA ASP A 75 -15.19 5.82 -1.32
C ASP A 75 -15.01 4.98 -0.03
N GLY A 76 -14.81 5.63 1.13
CA GLY A 76 -14.60 4.96 2.41
C GLY A 76 -15.87 4.43 3.07
N ALA A 77 -17.05 4.92 2.68
CA ALA A 77 -18.30 4.59 3.35
C ALA A 77 -18.59 3.10 3.40
N GLY A 78 -18.27 2.37 2.34
CA GLY A 78 -18.48 0.93 2.24
C GLY A 78 -17.64 0.13 3.24
N ILE A 79 -16.34 0.36 3.20
CA ILE A 79 -15.41 -0.36 4.09
C ILE A 79 -15.61 0.03 5.56
N ILE A 80 -15.92 1.29 5.86
CA ILE A 80 -16.22 1.73 7.22
C ILE A 80 -17.44 0.96 7.78
N ARG A 81 -18.50 0.82 6.98
CA ARG A 81 -19.68 0.00 7.39
C ARG A 81 -19.28 -1.45 7.66
N GLN A 82 -18.50 -2.07 6.77
CA GLN A 82 -18.04 -3.45 6.95
C GLN A 82 -17.18 -3.60 8.22
N MET A 83 -16.26 -2.66 8.46
CA MET A 83 -15.43 -2.63 9.68
C MET A 83 -16.25 -2.47 10.96
N ASN A 84 -17.32 -1.65 10.93
CA ASN A 84 -18.20 -1.45 12.09
C ASN A 84 -19.09 -2.68 12.41
N MET A 85 -19.29 -3.57 11.44
CA MET A 85 -19.99 -4.84 11.66
C MET A 85 -19.10 -5.91 12.30
N LEU A 86 -17.78 -5.73 12.31
CA LEU A 86 -16.85 -6.64 12.97
C LEU A 86 -16.88 -6.49 14.48
N SER A 87 -16.57 -7.57 15.20
CA SER A 87 -16.21 -7.49 16.62
C SER A 87 -14.97 -6.59 16.78
N GLU A 88 -14.76 -6.05 17.98
CA GLU A 88 -13.58 -5.25 18.30
C GLU A 88 -12.28 -6.01 17.98
N THR A 89 -12.21 -7.28 18.35
CA THR A 89 -11.06 -8.15 18.05
C THR A 89 -10.87 -8.35 16.54
N GLY A 90 -11.96 -8.54 15.79
CA GLY A 90 -11.89 -8.69 14.33
C GLY A 90 -11.39 -7.41 13.67
N ARG A 91 -11.93 -6.26 14.06
CA ARG A 91 -11.51 -4.95 13.56
C ARG A 91 -10.04 -4.68 13.86
N ARG A 92 -9.59 -4.95 15.10
CA ARG A 92 -8.19 -4.79 15.48
C ARG A 92 -7.26 -5.64 14.62
N LYS A 93 -7.58 -6.91 14.36
CA LYS A 93 -6.78 -7.79 13.49
C LYS A 93 -6.62 -7.22 12.07
N VAL A 94 -7.69 -6.64 11.52
CA VAL A 94 -7.64 -6.02 10.18
C VAL A 94 -6.74 -4.79 10.19
N LEU A 95 -6.87 -3.92 11.20
CA LEU A 95 -6.04 -2.71 11.32
C LEU A 95 -4.56 -3.07 11.53
N GLU A 96 -4.26 -4.01 12.42
CA GLU A 96 -2.90 -4.52 12.65
C GLU A 96 -2.30 -5.09 11.34
N PHE A 97 -3.07 -5.83 10.57
CA PHE A 97 -2.62 -6.31 9.26
C PHE A 97 -2.28 -5.16 8.31
N ILE A 98 -3.15 -4.16 8.18
CA ILE A 98 -2.90 -2.98 7.34
C ILE A 98 -1.66 -2.22 7.81
N GLU A 99 -1.45 -2.09 9.13
CA GLU A 99 -0.23 -1.47 9.68
C GLU A 99 1.06 -2.20 9.29
N THR A 100 0.99 -3.52 9.10
CA THR A 100 2.16 -4.32 8.65
C THR A 100 2.45 -4.19 7.15
N MET A 101 1.51 -3.68 6.35
CA MET A 101 1.70 -3.51 4.92
C MET A 101 2.86 -2.53 4.65
N PRO A 102 3.90 -2.95 3.89
CA PRO A 102 4.98 -2.05 3.53
C PRO A 102 4.48 -0.98 2.56
N LEU A 103 5.14 0.17 2.55
CA LEU A 103 4.83 1.27 1.65
C LEU A 103 5.46 1.10 0.28
N TRP A 104 6.55 0.38 0.25
CA TRP A 104 7.26 0.01 -0.97
C TRP A 104 7.98 -1.33 -0.79
N ALA A 105 8.35 -1.94 -1.90
CA ALA A 105 9.18 -3.14 -1.92
C ALA A 105 10.16 -3.07 -3.10
N VAL A 106 11.29 -3.75 -2.99
CA VAL A 106 12.21 -3.94 -4.10
C VAL A 106 12.13 -5.38 -4.56
N MET A 107 12.02 -5.58 -5.86
CA MET A 107 12.01 -6.89 -6.48
C MET A 107 13.07 -6.94 -7.58
N GLU A 108 13.82 -8.03 -7.62
CA GLU A 108 14.74 -8.29 -8.72
C GLU A 108 14.17 -9.38 -9.64
N ILE A 109 14.06 -9.06 -10.93
CA ILE A 109 13.57 -9.98 -11.95
C ILE A 109 14.58 -9.99 -13.10
N ARG A 110 15.21 -11.11 -13.35
CA ARG A 110 16.19 -11.31 -14.43
C ARG A 110 17.32 -10.26 -14.41
N GLY A 111 17.83 -9.96 -13.21
CA GLY A 111 18.91 -8.99 -13.00
C GLY A 111 18.49 -7.51 -13.08
N ARG A 112 17.20 -7.21 -13.25
CA ARG A 112 16.66 -5.85 -13.21
C ARG A 112 15.96 -5.60 -11.90
N LYS A 113 16.23 -4.44 -11.28
CA LYS A 113 15.61 -4.04 -10.00
C LYS A 113 14.38 -3.18 -10.26
N TYR A 114 13.28 -3.55 -9.62
CA TYR A 114 12.01 -2.84 -9.65
C TYR A 114 11.67 -2.34 -8.25
N VAL A 115 11.30 -1.08 -8.15
CA VAL A 115 10.73 -0.50 -6.93
C VAL A 115 9.22 -0.48 -7.09
N LEU A 116 8.54 -1.24 -6.25
CA LEU A 116 7.09 -1.36 -6.24
C LEU A 116 6.58 -0.39 -5.17
N VAL A 117 5.69 0.51 -5.53
CA VAL A 117 5.15 1.55 -4.65
C VAL A 117 3.72 1.90 -5.07
N HIS A 118 2.87 2.37 -4.15
CA HIS A 118 1.52 2.77 -4.50
C HIS A 118 1.49 4.09 -5.28
N GLY A 119 2.04 5.15 -4.72
CA GLY A 119 2.18 6.44 -5.37
C GLY A 119 3.52 6.60 -6.10
N ALA A 120 3.89 7.83 -6.45
CA ALA A 120 5.19 8.10 -7.06
C ALA A 120 6.30 8.13 -6.01
N PRO A 121 7.49 7.60 -6.31
CA PRO A 121 8.67 7.79 -5.46
C PRO A 121 8.98 9.27 -5.24
N ASP A 122 9.48 9.60 -4.06
CA ASP A 122 9.98 10.92 -3.70
C ASP A 122 11.48 10.88 -3.33
N ASP A 123 12.04 12.05 -3.00
CA ASP A 123 13.45 12.16 -2.66
C ASP A 123 13.80 11.45 -1.35
N GLU A 124 12.86 11.35 -0.40
CA GLU A 124 13.07 10.64 0.85
C GLU A 124 13.11 9.14 0.62
N MET A 125 12.19 8.61 -0.20
CA MET A 125 12.24 7.21 -0.64
C MET A 125 13.55 6.90 -1.35
N LYS A 126 14.06 7.80 -2.21
CA LYS A 126 15.37 7.62 -2.87
C LYS A 126 16.49 7.48 -1.86
N LYS A 127 16.54 8.33 -0.81
CA LYS A 127 17.52 8.24 0.26
C LYS A 127 17.43 6.91 1.01
N GLU A 128 16.20 6.48 1.34
CA GLU A 128 15.96 5.18 1.98
C GLU A 128 16.41 4.01 1.10
N LEU A 129 16.09 4.02 -0.20
CA LEU A 129 16.53 2.99 -1.14
C LEU A 129 18.06 2.90 -1.23
N LEU A 130 18.75 4.03 -1.24
CA LEU A 130 20.22 4.08 -1.21
C LEU A 130 20.79 3.56 0.11
N ALA A 131 20.11 3.82 1.23
CA ALA A 131 20.50 3.31 2.54
C ALA A 131 20.30 1.79 2.63
N VAL A 132 19.17 1.26 2.16
CA VAL A 132 18.87 -0.18 2.13
C VAL A 132 19.83 -0.94 1.21
N GLN A 133 20.32 -0.33 0.13
CA GLN A 133 21.37 -0.94 -0.68
C GLN A 133 22.68 -1.15 0.09
N LYS A 134 22.97 -0.28 1.08
CA LYS A 134 24.16 -0.37 1.94
C LYS A 134 23.93 -1.27 3.17
N ASP A 135 22.70 -1.31 3.68
CA ASP A 135 22.27 -2.11 4.84
C ASP A 135 20.89 -2.73 4.60
N PRO A 136 20.81 -3.95 4.04
CA PRO A 136 19.54 -4.62 3.73
C PRO A 136 18.63 -4.91 4.94
N GLY A 137 19.13 -4.78 6.17
CA GLY A 137 18.39 -4.97 7.41
C GLY A 137 17.69 -3.71 7.95
N GLY A 138 17.91 -2.56 7.31
CA GLY A 138 17.32 -1.28 7.73
C GLY A 138 15.78 -1.27 7.65
N LYS A 139 15.11 -0.83 8.74
CA LYS A 139 13.65 -0.70 8.78
C LYS A 139 13.24 0.75 8.52
N ARG A 140 12.24 0.95 7.64
CA ARG A 140 11.60 2.24 7.44
C ARG A 140 10.86 2.69 8.71
N LYS A 141 10.99 3.97 9.08
CA LYS A 141 10.45 4.50 10.35
C LYS A 141 9.06 5.10 10.26
N THR A 142 8.65 5.73 9.17
CA THR A 142 7.31 6.35 9.01
C THR A 142 6.96 6.55 7.54
N ALA A 143 5.64 6.52 7.24
CA ALA A 143 5.13 6.90 5.95
C ALA A 143 4.73 8.37 5.97
N ASP A 144 5.29 9.15 5.10
CA ASP A 144 4.67 10.40 4.73
C ASP A 144 3.49 10.08 3.79
N TYR A 145 2.32 10.67 4.06
CA TYR A 145 1.12 10.46 3.25
C TYR A 145 1.33 10.87 1.79
N ASP A 146 2.20 11.86 1.57
CA ASP A 146 2.51 12.35 0.23
C ASP A 146 3.07 11.27 -0.69
N VAL A 147 3.87 10.34 -0.18
CA VAL A 147 4.36 9.18 -0.96
C VAL A 147 3.22 8.32 -1.50
N LEU A 148 2.09 8.28 -0.79
CA LEU A 148 0.93 7.47 -1.17
C LEU A 148 0.03 8.14 -2.20
N ILE A 149 0.07 9.47 -2.33
CA ILE A 149 -0.81 10.24 -3.21
C ILE A 149 -0.10 10.90 -4.38
N ASN A 150 1.22 10.97 -4.37
CA ASN A 150 1.99 11.55 -5.47
C ASN A 150 1.75 10.77 -6.76
N ARG A 151 1.57 11.51 -7.85
CA ARG A 151 1.43 10.95 -9.20
C ARG A 151 2.68 11.19 -10.02
N TYR A 152 2.93 10.30 -10.98
CA TYR A 152 3.92 10.54 -12.01
C TYR A 152 3.39 11.61 -12.99
N GLU A 153 3.60 12.88 -12.67
CA GLU A 153 3.14 14.00 -13.50
C GLU A 153 4.25 14.57 -14.40
N SER A 154 5.49 14.10 -14.26
CA SER A 154 6.64 14.63 -14.98
C SER A 154 7.61 13.53 -15.42
N PRO A 155 8.23 13.68 -16.63
CA PRO A 155 9.34 12.82 -17.07
C PRO A 155 10.53 12.82 -16.10
N ASP A 156 10.69 13.86 -15.28
CA ASP A 156 11.75 13.96 -14.26
C ASP A 156 11.52 13.03 -13.05
N ALA A 157 10.38 12.37 -12.97
CA ALA A 157 10.12 11.38 -11.91
C ALA A 157 11.11 10.21 -11.91
N ASP A 158 11.69 9.88 -13.06
CA ASP A 158 12.75 8.85 -13.16
C ASP A 158 14.02 9.22 -12.39
N ASN A 159 14.28 10.52 -12.15
CA ASN A 159 15.40 10.97 -11.33
C ASN A 159 15.22 10.73 -9.82
N ARG A 160 14.00 10.36 -9.38
CA ARG A 160 13.69 10.07 -7.97
C ARG A 160 14.05 8.65 -7.53
N LEU A 161 14.64 7.86 -8.41
CA LEU A 161 15.14 6.53 -8.10
C LEU A 161 16.67 6.45 -8.21
N PRO A 162 17.32 5.53 -7.48
CA PRO A 162 18.71 5.17 -7.73
C PRO A 162 18.89 4.63 -9.16
N ALA A 163 20.07 4.90 -9.76
CA ALA A 163 20.38 4.44 -11.10
C ALA A 163 20.18 2.90 -11.26
N GLY A 164 19.58 2.48 -12.35
CA GLY A 164 19.34 1.08 -12.68
C GLY A 164 18.10 0.48 -12.03
N MET A 165 17.26 1.29 -11.36
CA MET A 165 15.96 0.87 -10.84
C MET A 165 14.81 1.40 -11.69
N THR A 166 13.72 0.65 -11.77
CA THR A 166 12.47 1.04 -12.45
C THR A 166 11.32 1.04 -11.45
N ALA A 167 10.53 2.12 -11.40
CA ALA A 167 9.33 2.16 -10.57
C ALA A 167 8.18 1.40 -11.22
N VAL A 168 7.39 0.72 -10.38
CA VAL A 168 6.07 0.18 -10.73
C VAL A 168 5.08 0.77 -9.73
N VAL A 169 4.15 1.57 -10.22
CA VAL A 169 3.23 2.37 -9.41
C VAL A 169 1.79 1.90 -9.57
N GLY A 170 0.98 2.07 -8.51
CA GLY A 170 -0.41 1.60 -8.46
C GLY A 170 -1.47 2.71 -8.49
N HIS A 171 -1.15 3.92 -8.06
CA HIS A 171 -2.10 5.03 -7.85
C HIS A 171 -2.54 5.70 -9.14
#